data_f9ab4e96324c8f3b9db0ac331925adff
#
_entry.id   f9ab4e96324c8f3b9db0ac331925adff
#
_cell.length_a   1.000
_cell.length_b   1.000
_cell.length_c   1.000
_cell.angle_alpha   90.00
_cell.angle_beta   90.00
_cell.angle_gamma   90.00
#
_symmetry.space_group_name_H-M   'P 1'
#
loop_
_entity.id
_entity.type
_entity.pdbx_description
1 polymer ?
#
loop_
_entity_poly.entity_id
_entity_poly.type
_entity_poly.pdbx_seq_one_letter_code
_entity_poly.pdbx_strand_id
1 'polypeptide(L)'
;VNIIEFGDCRETMRRWAAEGIKAQTCVTSPPYFGLRDYGHEGQLGLEQTPEEYIKAMVEVFRCVWDVLEDDGTLWLNLGDSYATGTTASRQQGTRGIGAATQGEQDAVPRIGNPPGCKTKDLIGIPWLLAFALRADGWYLRQDIIWHKPNPMPESVTDRCTKAHEYIFLMSKSQKYYYDSKAIAEPHKDVSLQRWGSGGEDTKNTKYNKEKPETSVGNLRNGSNPLREDGANKRSVWTVTTKPYAGAHFAVFPSDLIEPCILAGAPVGGIVLDPFMGSGTTAQVAQNLGRQYIGCELNPDYCQLQNIRTAQQSFGFEA
;
A
#
# COMPACT_ATOMS: atom_id res chain seq x y z
N VAL A 1 4.27 -19.22 12.13
CA VAL A 1 5.26 -18.29 12.69
C VAL A 1 4.60 -16.93 12.82
N ASN A 2 4.53 -16.39 14.03
CA ASN A 2 3.97 -15.04 14.29
C ASN A 2 5.02 -14.30 15.09
N ILE A 3 5.88 -13.54 14.41
CA ILE A 3 7.05 -12.88 15.01
C ILE A 3 7.16 -11.45 14.49
N ILE A 4 7.45 -10.52 15.41
CA ILE A 4 7.91 -9.17 15.10
C ILE A 4 9.27 -9.00 15.76
N GLU A 5 10.29 -8.69 14.97
CA GLU A 5 11.64 -8.46 15.47
C GLU A 5 12.00 -6.99 15.44
N PHE A 6 12.71 -6.54 16.48
CA PHE A 6 13.12 -5.16 16.62
C PHE A 6 14.53 -4.94 16.10
N GLY A 7 14.72 -3.89 15.31
CA GLY A 7 16.00 -3.51 14.71
C GLY A 7 15.88 -3.16 13.22
N ASP A 8 17.03 -3.09 12.54
CA ASP A 8 17.07 -2.82 11.11
C ASP A 8 16.42 -3.97 10.32
N CYS A 9 15.38 -3.65 9.58
CA CYS A 9 14.63 -4.62 8.79
C CYS A 9 15.51 -5.35 7.75
N ARG A 10 16.55 -4.70 7.23
CA ARG A 10 17.47 -5.30 6.24
C ARG A 10 18.31 -6.41 6.86
N GLU A 11 18.80 -6.21 8.07
CA GLU A 11 19.58 -7.22 8.80
C GLU A 11 18.71 -8.42 9.14
N THR A 12 17.53 -8.17 9.70
CA THR A 12 16.57 -9.21 10.06
C THR A 12 16.14 -10.02 8.84
N MET A 13 15.76 -9.37 7.74
CA MET A 13 15.32 -10.08 6.53
C MET A 13 16.44 -10.88 5.87
N ARG A 14 17.70 -10.38 5.86
CA ARG A 14 18.84 -11.17 5.35
C ARG A 14 19.05 -12.45 6.17
N ARG A 15 18.89 -12.37 7.49
CA ARG A 15 18.97 -13.54 8.36
C ARG A 15 17.83 -14.52 8.08
N TRP A 16 16.57 -14.04 7.98
CA TRP A 16 15.42 -14.88 7.64
C TRP A 16 15.60 -15.56 6.28
N ALA A 17 16.11 -14.85 5.28
CA ALA A 17 16.40 -15.45 3.98
C ALA A 17 17.45 -16.56 4.08
N ALA A 18 18.51 -16.36 4.88
CA ALA A 18 19.54 -17.38 5.13
C ALA A 18 19.00 -18.60 5.90
N GLU A 19 18.02 -18.40 6.78
CA GLU A 19 17.31 -19.44 7.51
C GLU A 19 16.24 -20.17 6.65
N GLY A 20 16.01 -19.71 5.42
CA GLY A 20 15.02 -20.28 4.49
C GLY A 20 13.58 -19.91 4.82
N ILE A 21 13.34 -18.86 5.61
CA ILE A 21 12.00 -18.35 5.88
C ILE A 21 11.45 -17.71 4.62
N LYS A 22 10.21 -18.06 4.25
CA LYS A 22 9.52 -17.53 3.07
C LYS A 22 8.15 -17.01 3.42
N ALA A 23 7.84 -15.79 2.91
CA ALA A 23 6.54 -15.17 3.01
C ALA A 23 5.82 -15.17 1.65
N GLN A 24 4.51 -15.37 1.66
CA GLN A 24 3.72 -15.39 0.44
C GLN A 24 3.47 -13.99 -0.10
N THR A 25 3.31 -13.01 0.77
CA THR A 25 3.09 -11.61 0.37
C THR A 25 3.73 -10.66 1.36
N CYS A 26 4.13 -9.49 0.85
CA CYS A 26 4.51 -8.33 1.65
C CYS A 26 3.44 -7.26 1.51
N VAL A 27 2.92 -6.76 2.64
CA VAL A 27 1.96 -5.64 2.67
C VAL A 27 2.53 -4.59 3.61
N THR A 28 2.90 -3.43 3.08
CA THR A 28 3.68 -2.46 3.86
C THR A 28 3.47 -1.01 3.43
N SER A 29 3.79 -0.11 4.35
CA SER A 29 3.91 1.34 4.10
C SER A 29 5.21 1.82 4.75
N PRO A 30 6.27 2.08 3.97
CA PRO A 30 7.53 2.57 4.49
C PRO A 30 7.40 3.99 5.06
N PRO A 31 8.38 4.46 5.86
CA PRO A 31 8.47 5.85 6.24
C PRO A 31 8.50 6.76 5.00
N TYR A 32 7.64 7.78 4.97
CA TYR A 32 7.54 8.69 3.82
C TYR A 32 8.69 9.69 3.82
N PHE A 33 9.20 9.98 2.63
CA PHE A 33 10.30 10.93 2.44
C PHE A 33 9.99 12.30 3.04
N GLY A 34 10.86 12.78 3.92
CA GLY A 34 10.80 14.11 4.51
C GLY A 34 9.55 14.40 5.36
N LEU A 35 8.82 13.37 5.80
CA LEU A 35 7.57 13.58 6.50
C LEU A 35 7.72 13.56 8.02
N ARG A 36 8.51 12.66 8.58
CA ARG A 36 8.60 12.47 10.05
C ARG A 36 9.98 12.06 10.50
N ASP A 37 10.38 12.61 11.64
CA ASP A 37 11.49 12.13 12.43
C ASP A 37 10.94 11.29 13.59
N TYR A 38 11.29 10.01 13.61
CA TYR A 38 10.90 9.08 14.67
C TYR A 38 11.94 9.04 15.80
N GLY A 39 13.02 9.80 15.70
CA GLY A 39 14.06 9.93 16.70
C GLY A 39 14.95 8.69 16.89
N HIS A 40 15.01 7.80 15.91
CA HIS A 40 15.83 6.59 15.96
C HIS A 40 16.98 6.64 14.97
N GLU A 41 18.18 6.28 15.43
CA GLU A 41 19.33 6.13 14.56
C GLU A 41 19.06 5.03 13.52
N GLY A 42 19.42 5.30 12.26
CA GLY A 42 19.19 4.38 11.15
C GLY A 42 17.78 4.40 10.56
N GLN A 43 16.88 5.29 11.04
CA GLN A 43 15.56 5.44 10.41
C GLN A 43 15.70 5.89 8.96
N LEU A 44 14.77 5.41 8.13
CA LEU A 44 14.59 5.80 6.74
C LEU A 44 13.57 6.94 6.63
N GLY A 45 13.62 7.69 5.53
CA GLY A 45 12.72 8.80 5.25
C GLY A 45 13.29 10.18 5.59
N LEU A 46 14.51 10.27 6.12
CA LEU A 46 15.22 11.52 6.42
C LEU A 46 16.43 11.76 5.51
N GLU A 47 16.54 11.03 4.42
CA GLU A 47 17.60 11.20 3.42
C GLU A 47 17.56 12.62 2.86
N GLN A 48 18.72 13.12 2.42
CA GLN A 48 18.84 14.50 1.95
C GLN A 48 18.17 14.72 0.59
N THR A 49 18.14 13.68 -0.23
CA THR A 49 17.56 13.74 -1.57
C THR A 49 16.58 12.58 -1.83
N PRO A 50 15.61 12.78 -2.75
CA PRO A 50 14.73 11.71 -3.20
C PRO A 50 15.49 10.51 -3.76
N GLU A 51 16.60 10.74 -4.45
CA GLU A 51 17.43 9.71 -5.04
C GLU A 51 18.07 8.82 -3.97
N GLU A 52 18.57 9.41 -2.88
CA GLU A 52 19.12 8.68 -1.74
C GLU A 52 18.05 7.84 -1.05
N TYR A 53 16.85 8.41 -0.84
CA TYR A 53 15.70 7.70 -0.29
C TYR A 53 15.30 6.52 -1.19
N ILE A 54 15.16 6.75 -2.50
CA ILE A 54 14.80 5.69 -3.45
C ILE A 54 15.85 4.57 -3.43
N LYS A 55 17.13 4.92 -3.40
CA LYS A 55 18.23 3.94 -3.30
C LYS A 55 18.11 3.10 -2.02
N ALA A 56 17.89 3.72 -0.87
CA ALA A 56 17.72 3.04 0.40
C ALA A 56 16.50 2.11 0.38
N MET A 57 15.37 2.56 -0.20
CA MET A 57 14.16 1.74 -0.36
C MET A 57 14.40 0.55 -1.29
N VAL A 58 15.11 0.70 -2.39
CA VAL A 58 15.48 -0.42 -3.28
C VAL A 58 16.28 -1.47 -2.52
N GLU A 59 17.20 -1.07 -1.64
CA GLU A 59 17.95 -2.02 -0.79
C GLU A 59 17.03 -2.79 0.16
N VAL A 60 16.05 -2.13 0.79
CA VAL A 60 15.05 -2.80 1.62
C VAL A 60 14.24 -3.80 0.81
N PHE A 61 13.74 -3.38 -0.36
CA PHE A 61 12.88 -4.25 -1.17
C PHE A 61 13.64 -5.40 -1.87
N ARG A 62 14.96 -5.33 -2.01
CA ARG A 62 15.79 -6.50 -2.33
C ARG A 62 15.76 -7.53 -1.21
N CYS A 63 15.87 -7.09 0.06
CA CYS A 63 15.73 -8.01 1.20
C CYS A 63 14.30 -8.60 1.27
N VAL A 64 13.27 -7.82 0.95
CA VAL A 64 11.89 -8.35 0.81
C VAL A 64 11.82 -9.41 -0.30
N TRP A 65 12.45 -9.16 -1.45
CA TRP A 65 12.53 -10.12 -2.55
C TRP A 65 13.11 -11.46 -2.11
N ASP A 66 14.18 -11.44 -1.32
CA ASP A 66 14.86 -12.65 -0.86
C ASP A 66 14.01 -13.47 0.12
N VAL A 67 13.14 -12.81 0.90
CA VAL A 67 12.22 -13.45 1.85
C VAL A 67 10.89 -13.88 1.21
N LEU A 68 10.50 -13.31 0.06
CA LEU A 68 9.27 -13.71 -0.61
C LEU A 68 9.42 -15.05 -1.35
N GLU A 69 8.32 -15.79 -1.41
CA GLU A 69 8.15 -16.94 -2.32
C GLU A 69 8.35 -16.51 -3.77
N ASP A 70 8.64 -17.44 -4.68
CA ASP A 70 8.89 -17.13 -6.10
C ASP A 70 7.67 -16.59 -6.82
N ASP A 71 6.47 -16.96 -6.37
CA ASP A 71 5.19 -16.43 -6.81
C ASP A 71 4.63 -15.34 -5.88
N GLY A 72 5.46 -14.82 -4.98
CA GLY A 72 5.08 -13.82 -3.98
C GLY A 72 4.79 -12.45 -4.57
N THR A 73 4.03 -11.66 -3.80
CA THR A 73 3.61 -10.31 -4.17
C THR A 73 4.02 -9.26 -3.13
N LEU A 74 4.19 -8.03 -3.59
CA LEU A 74 4.40 -6.85 -2.76
C LEU A 74 3.26 -5.86 -3.01
N TRP A 75 2.62 -5.41 -1.91
CA TRP A 75 1.61 -4.36 -1.88
C TRP A 75 2.18 -3.18 -1.12
N LEU A 76 2.60 -2.18 -1.86
CA LEU A 76 3.35 -1.02 -1.35
C LEU A 76 2.47 0.21 -1.29
N ASN A 77 2.05 0.63 -0.09
CA ASN A 77 1.35 1.89 0.12
C ASN A 77 2.35 3.04 0.30
N LEU A 78 2.17 4.10 -0.45
CA LEU A 78 3.04 5.27 -0.37
C LEU A 78 2.31 6.56 -0.75
N GLY A 79 2.52 7.61 0.06
CA GLY A 79 2.09 8.97 -0.22
C GLY A 79 3.22 9.81 -0.82
N ASP A 80 2.85 10.92 -1.43
CA ASP A 80 3.76 11.86 -2.09
C ASP A 80 3.86 13.17 -1.32
N SER A 81 4.95 13.89 -1.52
CA SER A 81 5.27 15.15 -0.86
C SER A 81 5.50 16.27 -1.88
N TYR A 82 5.47 17.52 -1.39
CA TYR A 82 5.76 18.71 -2.20
C TYR A 82 7.08 19.34 -1.76
N ALA A 83 7.84 19.88 -2.72
CA ALA A 83 9.04 20.68 -2.47
C ALA A 83 8.66 22.01 -1.78
N THR A 84 9.28 22.30 -0.64
CA THR A 84 8.85 23.42 0.23
C THR A 84 9.64 24.72 0.06
N GLY A 85 10.73 24.70 -0.66
CA GLY A 85 11.50 25.90 -1.04
C GLY A 85 12.41 26.50 0.01
N THR A 86 12.36 26.07 1.27
CA THR A 86 13.19 26.64 2.34
C THR A 86 13.74 25.58 3.26
N THR A 87 15.05 25.68 3.51
CA THR A 87 15.76 24.95 4.57
C THR A 87 15.60 25.60 5.95
N ALA A 88 14.79 26.66 6.05
CA ALA A 88 14.64 27.40 7.31
C ALA A 88 13.83 26.58 8.31
N SER A 89 14.42 26.31 9.45
CA SER A 89 13.72 25.92 10.66
C SER A 89 12.53 26.87 10.89
N ARG A 90 11.36 26.31 11.13
CA ARG A 90 10.16 27.09 11.49
C ARG A 90 10.47 27.86 12.75
N GLN A 91 10.75 29.17 12.66
CA GLN A 91 10.73 30.04 13.83
C GLN A 91 9.36 29.89 14.51
N GLN A 92 9.40 29.60 15.80
CA GLN A 92 8.24 29.61 16.68
C GLN A 92 7.41 30.88 16.43
N GLY A 93 6.16 30.72 16.03
CA GLY A 93 5.27 31.86 16.01
C GLY A 93 4.19 31.84 14.93
N THR A 94 3.33 30.85 14.95
CA THR A 94 1.90 31.04 14.61
C THR A 94 1.12 29.89 15.26
N ARG A 95 0.67 30.12 16.50
CA ARG A 95 -0.34 29.29 17.14
C ARG A 95 -1.63 29.40 16.33
N GLY A 96 -1.89 28.42 15.48
CA GLY A 96 -3.24 28.16 14.99
C GLY A 96 -4.07 27.66 16.17
N ILE A 97 -5.18 28.33 16.41
CA ILE A 97 -6.16 27.99 17.43
C ILE A 97 -6.64 26.55 17.14
N GLY A 98 -6.32 25.58 18.01
CA GLY A 98 -6.87 24.21 17.92
C GLY A 98 -5.89 23.04 18.02
N ALA A 99 -4.59 23.27 18.21
CA ALA A 99 -3.65 22.17 18.46
C ALA A 99 -3.38 22.06 19.97
N ALA A 100 -4.00 21.07 20.60
CA ALA A 100 -3.63 20.63 21.93
C ALA A 100 -2.15 20.16 21.90
N THR A 101 -1.42 20.64 22.87
CA THR A 101 -0.07 20.31 23.30
C THR A 101 0.38 18.90 22.95
N GLN A 102 1.25 18.77 21.94
CA GLN A 102 2.14 17.63 21.74
C GLN A 102 3.58 18.13 21.67
N GLY A 103 4.48 17.38 22.28
CA GLY A 103 5.82 17.79 22.60
C GLY A 103 6.68 18.23 21.40
N GLU A 104 7.75 18.91 21.72
CA GLU A 104 8.74 19.54 20.85
C GLU A 104 9.50 18.56 19.90
N GLN A 105 9.06 17.32 19.76
CA GLN A 105 9.75 16.25 19.01
C GLN A 105 9.35 16.12 17.53
N ASP A 106 8.34 16.85 17.04
CA ASP A 106 7.79 16.64 15.70
C ASP A 106 8.26 17.64 14.62
N ALA A 107 9.31 18.39 14.87
CA ALA A 107 9.84 19.31 13.87
C ALA A 107 10.84 18.63 12.93
N VAL A 108 10.32 17.89 11.93
CA VAL A 108 11.17 17.43 10.83
C VAL A 108 11.89 18.62 10.18
N PRO A 109 13.21 18.60 10.02
CA PRO A 109 13.90 19.60 9.24
C PRO A 109 13.25 19.66 7.85
N ARG A 110 12.77 20.85 7.46
CA ARG A 110 12.24 21.00 6.09
C ARG A 110 13.38 20.78 5.13
N ILE A 111 13.32 19.67 4.43
CA ILE A 111 14.18 19.43 3.29
C ILE A 111 13.81 20.50 2.27
N GLY A 112 14.78 21.35 1.89
CA GLY A 112 14.58 22.37 0.87
C GLY A 112 14.14 21.76 -0.46
N ASN A 113 14.25 22.49 -1.55
CA ASN A 113 13.94 21.90 -2.84
C ASN A 113 14.95 20.76 -3.15
N PRO A 114 14.48 19.52 -3.33
CA PRO A 114 15.36 18.46 -3.81
C PRO A 114 15.97 18.82 -5.17
N PRO A 115 17.12 18.25 -5.53
CA PRO A 115 17.70 18.45 -6.85
C PRO A 115 16.66 18.22 -7.97
N GLY A 116 16.61 19.13 -8.93
CA GLY A 116 15.66 19.06 -10.03
C GLY A 116 14.22 19.53 -9.71
N CYS A 117 13.88 19.80 -8.46
CA CYS A 117 12.57 20.31 -8.07
C CYS A 117 12.59 21.82 -7.81
N LYS A 118 11.53 22.50 -8.21
CA LYS A 118 11.26 23.88 -7.85
C LYS A 118 10.28 23.91 -6.66
N THR A 119 10.30 25.00 -5.92
CA THR A 119 9.30 25.24 -4.86
C THR A 119 7.90 24.96 -5.37
N LYS A 120 7.11 24.20 -4.63
CA LYS A 120 5.76 23.72 -4.93
C LYS A 120 5.67 22.57 -5.94
N ASP A 121 6.76 22.09 -6.52
CA ASP A 121 6.70 20.87 -7.33
C ASP A 121 6.23 19.68 -6.49
N LEU A 122 5.39 18.83 -7.04
CA LEU A 122 5.13 17.50 -6.53
C LEU A 122 6.37 16.65 -6.81
N ILE A 123 6.94 16.03 -5.77
CA ILE A 123 8.23 15.33 -5.91
C ILE A 123 8.10 14.04 -6.72
N GLY A 124 6.98 13.32 -6.58
CA GLY A 124 6.70 12.11 -7.35
C GLY A 124 7.27 10.84 -6.71
N ILE A 125 7.57 10.85 -5.42
CA ILE A 125 8.18 9.73 -4.67
C ILE A 125 7.54 8.37 -4.96
N PRO A 126 6.18 8.22 -4.94
CA PRO A 126 5.57 6.92 -5.18
C PRO A 126 5.94 6.31 -6.53
N TRP A 127 5.90 7.13 -7.58
CA TRP A 127 6.21 6.67 -8.93
C TRP A 127 7.70 6.50 -9.18
N LEU A 128 8.55 7.35 -8.58
CA LEU A 128 10.00 7.17 -8.63
C LEU A 128 10.40 5.83 -8.02
N LEU A 129 9.84 5.47 -6.86
CA LEU A 129 10.12 4.18 -6.23
C LEU A 129 9.55 3.01 -7.05
N ALA A 130 8.32 3.11 -7.55
CA ALA A 130 7.72 2.07 -8.37
C ALA A 130 8.54 1.78 -9.64
N PHE A 131 9.06 2.82 -10.30
CA PHE A 131 9.90 2.66 -11.48
C PHE A 131 11.31 2.13 -11.15
N ALA A 132 11.88 2.55 -10.01
CA ALA A 132 13.16 2.03 -9.54
C ALA A 132 13.07 0.53 -9.21
N LEU A 133 12.02 0.10 -8.50
CA LEU A 133 11.79 -1.32 -8.21
C LEU A 133 11.55 -2.12 -9.50
N ARG A 134 10.79 -1.57 -10.45
CA ARG A 134 10.61 -2.22 -11.77
C ARG A 134 11.95 -2.37 -12.51
N ALA A 135 12.81 -1.37 -12.45
CA ALA A 135 14.16 -1.44 -13.03
C ALA A 135 15.07 -2.44 -12.28
N ASP A 136 14.82 -2.66 -11.00
CA ASP A 136 15.53 -3.61 -10.14
C ASP A 136 15.03 -5.07 -10.29
N GLY A 137 14.03 -5.33 -11.16
CA GLY A 137 13.56 -6.67 -11.51
C GLY A 137 12.11 -6.99 -11.14
N TRP A 138 11.46 -6.18 -10.30
CA TRP A 138 10.06 -6.39 -9.96
C TRP A 138 9.13 -6.20 -11.17
N TYR A 139 8.07 -6.98 -11.24
CA TYR A 139 6.96 -6.73 -12.15
C TYR A 139 6.01 -5.72 -11.53
N LEU A 140 5.97 -4.49 -12.03
CA LEU A 140 4.94 -3.50 -11.66
C LEU A 140 3.62 -3.88 -12.33
N ARG A 141 2.70 -4.45 -11.54
CA ARG A 141 1.46 -5.04 -12.05
C ARG A 141 0.31 -4.06 -12.13
N GLN A 142 0.16 -3.23 -11.10
CA GLN A 142 -0.94 -2.28 -11.01
C GLN A 142 -0.63 -1.15 -10.03
N ASP A 143 -1.14 0.03 -10.33
CA ASP A 143 -1.38 1.10 -9.40
C ASP A 143 -2.82 1.05 -8.89
N ILE A 144 -3.00 1.20 -7.60
CA ILE A 144 -4.29 1.25 -6.94
C ILE A 144 -4.37 2.58 -6.22
N ILE A 145 -5.48 3.28 -6.38
CA ILE A 145 -5.73 4.56 -5.72
C ILE A 145 -6.48 4.29 -4.41
N TRP A 146 -5.85 4.61 -3.29
CA TRP A 146 -6.57 4.77 -2.03
C TRP A 146 -7.21 6.16 -1.99
N HIS A 147 -8.49 6.26 -2.31
CA HIS A 147 -9.28 7.47 -2.16
C HIS A 147 -9.70 7.65 -0.70
N LYS A 148 -9.35 8.81 -0.13
CA LYS A 148 -9.68 9.21 1.24
C LYS A 148 -10.88 10.17 1.21
N PRO A 149 -12.09 9.74 1.58
CA PRO A 149 -13.27 10.63 1.56
C PRO A 149 -13.20 11.74 2.61
N ASN A 150 -12.33 11.56 3.61
CA ASN A 150 -12.06 12.52 4.69
C ASN A 150 -10.58 12.90 4.75
N PRO A 151 -10.00 13.52 3.68
CA PRO A 151 -8.60 13.93 3.69
C PRO A 151 -8.36 15.02 4.74
N MET A 152 -7.11 15.13 5.22
CA MET A 152 -6.73 16.27 6.05
C MET A 152 -6.95 17.56 5.27
N PRO A 153 -7.60 18.58 5.89
CA PRO A 153 -7.75 19.89 5.24
C PRO A 153 -6.39 20.52 4.94
N GLU A 154 -6.25 21.06 3.73
CA GLU A 154 -5.07 21.79 3.32
C GLU A 154 -5.41 23.27 3.07
N SER A 155 -4.62 24.17 3.64
CA SER A 155 -4.79 25.62 3.44
C SER A 155 -4.14 26.10 2.13
N VAL A 156 -4.32 25.36 1.05
CA VAL A 156 -3.77 25.70 -0.28
C VAL A 156 -4.89 26.19 -1.21
N THR A 157 -4.58 27.19 -2.05
CA THR A 157 -5.54 27.84 -2.96
C THR A 157 -5.15 27.71 -4.43
N ASP A 158 -3.98 27.16 -4.72
CA ASP A 158 -3.40 27.06 -6.06
C ASP A 158 -3.34 25.63 -6.60
N ARG A 159 -3.93 24.68 -5.89
CA ARG A 159 -4.12 23.28 -6.30
C ARG A 159 -5.27 22.63 -5.54
N CYS A 160 -5.72 21.48 -6.00
CA CYS A 160 -6.71 20.70 -5.27
C CYS A 160 -6.12 20.11 -3.98
N THR A 161 -6.96 19.92 -2.97
CA THR A 161 -6.62 19.13 -1.77
C THR A 161 -6.32 17.70 -2.17
N LYS A 162 -5.19 17.16 -1.68
CA LYS A 162 -4.79 15.80 -1.97
C LYS A 162 -5.65 14.81 -1.18
N ALA A 163 -6.49 14.06 -1.90
CA ALA A 163 -7.44 13.12 -1.32
C ALA A 163 -7.13 11.66 -1.64
N HIS A 164 -5.88 11.34 -2.02
CA HIS A 164 -5.50 9.96 -2.33
C HIS A 164 -4.02 9.66 -2.04
N GLU A 165 -3.74 8.39 -1.89
CA GLU A 165 -2.42 7.78 -1.92
C GLU A 165 -2.40 6.61 -2.90
N TYR A 166 -1.22 6.04 -3.14
CA TYR A 166 -1.04 4.90 -4.03
C TYR A 166 -0.80 3.63 -3.26
N ILE A 167 -1.30 2.51 -3.79
CA ILE A 167 -0.85 1.17 -3.46
C ILE A 167 -0.35 0.56 -4.77
N PHE A 168 0.92 0.17 -4.81
CA PHE A 168 1.47 -0.55 -5.96
C PHE A 168 1.43 -2.05 -5.70
N LEU A 169 0.79 -2.78 -6.60
CA LEU A 169 0.91 -4.24 -6.68
C LEU A 169 2.12 -4.58 -7.53
N MET A 170 3.07 -5.29 -6.94
CA MET A 170 4.26 -5.79 -7.60
C MET A 170 4.42 -7.29 -7.36
N SER A 171 5.13 -7.99 -8.23
CA SER A 171 5.40 -9.42 -8.10
C SER A 171 6.82 -9.77 -8.49
N LYS A 172 7.33 -10.89 -7.96
CA LYS A 172 8.66 -11.42 -8.32
C LYS A 172 8.69 -12.00 -9.73
N SER A 173 7.58 -12.57 -10.17
CA SER A 173 7.50 -13.26 -11.44
C SER A 173 6.27 -12.88 -12.25
N GLN A 174 6.28 -13.25 -13.53
CA GLN A 174 5.13 -13.04 -14.41
C GLN A 174 3.89 -13.82 -13.94
N LYS A 175 4.11 -15.00 -13.35
CA LYS A 175 3.07 -15.82 -12.72
C LYS A 175 3.22 -15.71 -11.22
N TYR A 176 2.21 -15.26 -10.54
CA TYR A 176 2.23 -15.04 -9.09
C TYR A 176 0.89 -15.42 -8.47
N TYR A 177 0.91 -15.66 -7.17
CA TYR A 177 -0.32 -15.95 -6.42
C TYR A 177 -1.20 -14.70 -6.37
N TYR A 178 -2.45 -14.87 -6.78
CA TYR A 178 -3.46 -13.82 -6.70
C TYR A 178 -4.87 -14.41 -6.63
N ASP A 179 -5.49 -14.35 -5.45
CA ASP A 179 -6.87 -14.78 -5.25
C ASP A 179 -7.87 -13.68 -5.60
N SER A 180 -8.23 -13.60 -6.87
CA SER A 180 -9.20 -12.62 -7.36
C SER A 180 -10.62 -12.86 -6.84
N LYS A 181 -10.94 -14.07 -6.35
CA LYS A 181 -12.27 -14.42 -5.84
C LYS A 181 -12.45 -13.89 -4.43
N ALA A 182 -11.41 -13.99 -3.60
CA ALA A 182 -11.44 -13.52 -2.22
C ALA A 182 -11.73 -12.02 -2.08
N ILE A 183 -11.47 -11.24 -3.14
CA ILE A 183 -11.67 -9.78 -3.15
C ILE A 183 -12.68 -9.32 -4.20
N ALA A 184 -13.46 -10.25 -4.79
CA ALA A 184 -14.42 -9.91 -5.82
C ALA A 184 -15.51 -8.96 -5.29
N GLU A 185 -15.92 -8.02 -6.15
CA GLU A 185 -17.00 -7.08 -5.83
C GLU A 185 -18.35 -7.65 -6.32
N PRO A 186 -19.48 -7.39 -5.63
CA PRO A 186 -20.79 -7.75 -6.14
C PRO A 186 -21.05 -7.17 -7.52
N HIS A 187 -21.73 -7.91 -8.38
CA HIS A 187 -22.17 -7.37 -9.65
C HIS A 187 -23.15 -6.21 -9.44
N LYS A 188 -22.98 -5.14 -10.23
CA LYS A 188 -23.96 -4.03 -10.22
C LYS A 188 -25.27 -4.46 -10.87
N ASP A 189 -26.38 -3.97 -10.37
CA ASP A 189 -27.74 -4.26 -10.91
C ASP A 189 -27.85 -4.02 -12.41
N VAL A 190 -27.20 -2.95 -12.91
CA VAL A 190 -27.15 -2.65 -14.35
C VAL A 190 -26.47 -3.76 -15.16
N SER A 191 -25.46 -4.41 -14.59
CA SER A 191 -24.78 -5.53 -15.22
C SER A 191 -25.66 -6.78 -15.18
N LEU A 192 -26.33 -7.04 -14.06
CA LEU A 192 -27.29 -8.14 -13.91
C LEU A 192 -28.47 -7.97 -14.88
N GLN A 193 -29.03 -6.78 -15.02
CA GLN A 193 -30.11 -6.48 -15.95
C GLN A 193 -29.70 -6.67 -17.43
N ARG A 194 -28.48 -6.25 -17.81
CA ARG A 194 -27.96 -6.46 -19.17
C ARG A 194 -27.80 -7.92 -19.56
N TRP A 195 -27.48 -8.77 -18.61
CA TRP A 195 -27.25 -10.19 -18.83
C TRP A 195 -28.52 -11.02 -18.55
N GLY A 196 -29.39 -10.56 -17.64
CA GLY A 196 -30.65 -11.24 -17.32
C GLY A 196 -31.74 -11.03 -18.37
N SER A 197 -31.67 -9.95 -19.12
CA SER A 197 -32.55 -9.73 -20.29
C SER A 197 -32.08 -10.46 -21.54
N GLY A 198 -31.55 -11.69 -21.37
CA GLY A 198 -31.02 -12.62 -22.37
C GLY A 198 -31.01 -12.05 -23.75
N GLY A 199 -29.85 -11.78 -24.30
CA GLY A 199 -29.60 -11.02 -25.50
C GLY A 199 -30.60 -11.20 -26.62
N GLU A 200 -31.74 -10.55 -26.52
CA GLU A 200 -32.55 -10.28 -27.70
C GLU A 200 -31.78 -9.26 -28.54
N ASP A 201 -31.26 -9.81 -29.60
CA ASP A 201 -30.77 -9.20 -30.81
C ASP A 201 -30.91 -7.66 -30.88
N THR A 202 -29.89 -6.94 -30.45
CA THR A 202 -29.68 -5.61 -31.03
C THR A 202 -29.13 -5.78 -32.45
N LYS A 203 -29.91 -6.40 -33.31
CA LYS A 203 -29.71 -6.44 -34.76
C LYS A 203 -29.96 -5.10 -35.43
N ASN A 204 -29.74 -4.00 -34.75
CA ASN A 204 -29.94 -2.67 -35.32
C ASN A 204 -28.87 -1.67 -34.91
N THR A 205 -27.61 -1.98 -35.22
CA THR A 205 -26.63 -0.90 -35.39
C THR A 205 -26.15 -0.92 -36.84
N LYS A 206 -26.56 0.10 -37.57
CA LYS A 206 -26.14 0.44 -38.96
C LYS A 206 -24.63 0.62 -39.12
N TYR A 207 -23.82 0.08 -38.25
CA TYR A 207 -22.36 0.28 -38.20
C TYR A 207 -21.53 -0.94 -38.61
N ASN A 208 -22.17 -2.01 -39.08
CA ASN A 208 -21.47 -3.28 -39.43
C ASN A 208 -21.49 -3.59 -40.92
N LYS A 209 -21.47 -2.59 -41.76
CA LYS A 209 -21.12 -2.81 -43.20
C LYS A 209 -19.72 -2.21 -43.40
N GLU A 210 -18.81 -3.09 -43.80
CA GLU A 210 -17.42 -2.81 -44.20
C GLU A 210 -16.37 -2.89 -43.09
N LYS A 211 -16.04 -4.10 -42.65
CA LYS A 211 -14.70 -4.43 -42.14
C LYS A 211 -14.10 -5.56 -42.95
N PRO A 212 -12.86 -5.38 -43.44
CA PRO A 212 -12.15 -6.45 -44.17
C PRO A 212 -11.86 -7.63 -43.23
N GLU A 213 -11.84 -8.83 -43.81
CA GLU A 213 -11.73 -10.15 -43.15
C GLU A 213 -10.41 -10.44 -42.44
N THR A 214 -9.55 -9.46 -42.16
CA THR A 214 -8.24 -9.66 -41.53
C THR A 214 -8.13 -9.22 -40.06
N SER A 215 -9.25 -9.01 -39.38
CA SER A 215 -9.22 -8.77 -37.96
C SER A 215 -9.41 -10.09 -37.21
N VAL A 216 -8.32 -10.72 -36.81
CA VAL A 216 -8.30 -11.83 -35.85
C VAL A 216 -8.77 -11.30 -34.51
N GLY A 217 -10.05 -11.26 -34.36
CA GLY A 217 -10.75 -10.91 -33.11
C GLY A 217 -11.65 -12.03 -32.71
N ASN A 218 -11.13 -13.09 -32.12
CA ASN A 218 -11.93 -14.10 -31.43
C ASN A 218 -12.58 -13.52 -30.16
N LEU A 219 -13.38 -12.50 -30.34
CA LEU A 219 -14.41 -12.08 -29.38
C LEU A 219 -15.76 -12.60 -29.87
N ARG A 220 -15.86 -13.90 -30.05
CA ARG A 220 -17.11 -14.55 -30.42
C ARG A 220 -17.20 -15.91 -29.84
N ASN A 221 -17.96 -15.96 -28.91
CA ASN A 221 -19.10 -16.81 -28.69
C ASN A 221 -19.48 -16.66 -27.26
N GLY A 222 -20.64 -16.10 -27.15
CA GLY A 222 -21.52 -16.37 -26.09
C GLY A 222 -20.99 -16.02 -24.75
N SER A 223 -21.77 -15.31 -24.06
CA SER A 223 -21.88 -15.51 -22.64
C SER A 223 -20.53 -15.83 -21.99
N ASN A 224 -19.75 -14.81 -21.71
CA ASN A 224 -18.99 -14.87 -20.50
C ASN A 224 -20.04 -14.77 -19.39
N PRO A 225 -20.52 -15.89 -18.83
CA PRO A 225 -21.54 -15.84 -17.80
C PRO A 225 -20.96 -14.95 -16.72
N LEU A 226 -21.79 -14.06 -16.14
CA LEU A 226 -21.38 -13.31 -14.98
C LEU A 226 -20.73 -14.29 -14.03
N ARG A 227 -19.48 -14.04 -13.65
CA ARG A 227 -18.79 -14.95 -12.73
C ARG A 227 -19.65 -15.08 -11.48
N GLU A 228 -19.91 -16.31 -11.05
CA GLU A 228 -20.69 -16.56 -9.82
C GLU A 228 -20.06 -15.86 -8.60
N ASP A 229 -18.73 -15.73 -8.61
CA ASP A 229 -17.94 -15.12 -7.55
C ASP A 229 -17.99 -13.57 -7.55
N GLY A 230 -18.64 -12.93 -8.53
CA GLY A 230 -18.68 -11.47 -8.66
C GLY A 230 -17.70 -10.90 -9.70
N ALA A 231 -17.59 -9.59 -9.73
CA ALA A 231 -16.71 -8.83 -10.63
C ALA A 231 -15.31 -8.64 -10.02
N ASN A 232 -14.29 -8.53 -10.86
CA ASN A 232 -12.96 -8.16 -10.40
C ASN A 232 -13.00 -6.82 -9.65
N LYS A 233 -12.30 -6.77 -8.50
CA LYS A 233 -12.17 -5.54 -7.72
C LYS A 233 -11.53 -4.43 -8.57
N ARG A 234 -12.13 -3.24 -8.49
CA ARG A 234 -11.63 -2.06 -9.22
C ARG A 234 -10.43 -1.46 -8.51
N SER A 235 -9.63 -0.67 -9.26
CA SER A 235 -8.38 -0.09 -8.78
C SER A 235 -8.53 1.23 -8.00
N VAL A 236 -9.75 1.71 -7.74
CA VAL A 236 -9.99 2.87 -6.87
C VAL A 236 -10.75 2.41 -5.65
N TRP A 237 -10.07 2.45 -4.49
CA TRP A 237 -10.61 1.99 -3.21
C TRP A 237 -10.93 3.19 -2.33
N THR A 238 -12.18 3.32 -1.94
CA THR A 238 -12.62 4.37 -1.02
C THR A 238 -12.58 3.82 0.40
N VAL A 239 -11.59 4.26 1.18
CA VAL A 239 -11.41 3.83 2.57
C VAL A 239 -11.17 5.06 3.44
N THR A 240 -12.00 5.21 4.48
CA THR A 240 -11.91 6.32 5.43
C THR A 240 -10.68 6.16 6.31
N THR A 241 -9.93 7.25 6.50
CA THR A 241 -8.88 7.31 7.51
C THR A 241 -9.51 7.22 8.89
N LYS A 242 -9.06 6.28 9.71
CA LYS A 242 -9.53 6.11 11.10
C LYS A 242 -8.47 6.70 12.04
N PRO A 243 -8.82 7.67 12.91
CA PRO A 243 -7.88 8.12 13.92
C PRO A 243 -7.58 6.97 14.89
N TYR A 244 -6.30 6.78 15.17
CA TYR A 244 -5.89 5.81 16.18
C TYR A 244 -5.63 6.51 17.50
N ALA A 245 -6.37 6.14 18.55
CA ALA A 245 -6.36 6.85 19.84
C ALA A 245 -5.11 6.61 20.69
N GLY A 246 -4.23 5.67 20.32
CA GLY A 246 -3.14 5.22 21.20
C GLY A 246 -1.74 5.60 20.78
N ALA A 247 -1.49 5.99 19.56
CA ALA A 247 -0.16 6.43 19.11
C ALA A 247 -0.31 7.38 17.92
N HIS A 248 0.48 8.42 17.92
CA HIS A 248 0.37 9.58 17.04
C HIS A 248 0.86 9.35 15.60
N PHE A 249 0.98 8.12 15.15
CA PHE A 249 1.62 7.83 13.87
C PHE A 249 0.60 7.36 12.83
N ALA A 250 0.82 7.79 11.58
CA ALA A 250 -0.02 7.44 10.45
C ALA A 250 0.05 5.93 10.19
N VAL A 251 -1.00 5.24 10.59
CA VAL A 251 -1.20 3.83 10.32
C VAL A 251 -2.25 3.72 9.23
N PHE A 252 -2.00 2.92 8.21
CA PHE A 252 -3.05 2.64 7.23
C PHE A 252 -4.23 1.89 7.90
N PRO A 253 -5.48 2.14 7.48
CA PRO A 253 -6.64 1.44 8.03
C PRO A 253 -6.59 -0.07 7.72
N SER A 254 -7.07 -0.90 8.64
CA SER A 254 -7.21 -2.35 8.42
C SER A 254 -7.99 -2.68 7.14
N ASP A 255 -9.09 -1.96 6.91
CA ASP A 255 -9.97 -2.14 5.75
C ASP A 255 -9.24 -1.89 4.40
N LEU A 256 -8.12 -1.14 4.42
CA LEU A 256 -7.31 -0.88 3.24
C LEU A 256 -6.45 -2.08 2.86
N ILE A 257 -5.85 -2.74 3.85
CA ILE A 257 -4.88 -3.82 3.62
C ILE A 257 -5.53 -5.21 3.62
N GLU A 258 -6.74 -5.33 4.13
CA GLU A 258 -7.48 -6.59 4.12
C GLU A 258 -7.57 -7.20 2.70
N PRO A 259 -8.00 -6.48 1.66
CA PRO A 259 -8.00 -7.03 0.30
C PRO A 259 -6.60 -7.36 -0.23
N CYS A 260 -5.54 -6.65 0.21
CA CYS A 260 -4.18 -6.96 -0.19
C CYS A 260 -3.74 -8.33 0.36
N ILE A 261 -4.06 -8.60 1.63
CA ILE A 261 -3.73 -9.86 2.30
C ILE A 261 -4.59 -11.01 1.74
N LEU A 262 -5.90 -10.79 1.54
CA LEU A 262 -6.80 -11.79 0.97
C LEU A 262 -6.36 -12.22 -0.43
N ALA A 263 -5.98 -11.27 -1.27
CA ALA A 263 -5.54 -11.55 -2.63
C ALA A 263 -4.11 -12.11 -2.69
N GLY A 264 -3.23 -11.65 -1.77
CA GLY A 264 -1.80 -11.94 -1.83
C GLY A 264 -1.35 -13.19 -1.09
N ALA A 265 -2.15 -13.73 -0.15
CA ALA A 265 -1.76 -14.90 0.62
C ALA A 265 -2.92 -15.89 0.82
N PRO A 266 -2.70 -17.22 0.66
CA PRO A 266 -3.67 -18.23 1.05
C PRO A 266 -3.82 -18.28 2.57
N VAL A 267 -4.89 -18.93 3.05
CA VAL A 267 -5.06 -19.22 4.48
C VAL A 267 -3.84 -20.02 5.00
N GLY A 268 -3.29 -19.62 6.13
CA GLY A 268 -2.07 -20.19 6.69
C GLY A 268 -0.77 -19.65 6.08
N GLY A 269 -0.82 -18.92 4.96
CA GLY A 269 0.34 -18.28 4.35
C GLY A 269 0.92 -17.16 5.23
N ILE A 270 2.19 -16.84 5.04
CA ILE A 270 2.91 -15.85 5.83
C ILE A 270 2.83 -14.48 5.13
N VAL A 271 2.45 -13.45 5.89
CA VAL A 271 2.44 -12.03 5.47
C VAL A 271 3.63 -11.32 6.09
N LEU A 272 4.43 -10.65 5.27
CA LEU A 272 5.60 -9.86 5.70
C LEU A 272 5.24 -8.38 5.76
N ASP A 273 5.72 -7.69 6.80
CA ASP A 273 5.77 -6.23 6.85
C ASP A 273 7.12 -5.76 7.44
N PRO A 274 8.05 -5.21 6.64
CA PRO A 274 9.34 -4.73 7.12
C PRO A 274 9.25 -3.43 7.93
N PHE A 275 8.08 -2.79 7.99
CA PHE A 275 7.81 -1.55 8.73
C PHE A 275 6.54 -1.70 9.56
N MET A 276 6.53 -2.69 10.46
CA MET A 276 5.34 -3.19 11.14
C MET A 276 4.59 -2.11 11.96
N GLY A 277 5.31 -1.11 12.46
CA GLY A 277 4.72 -0.03 13.25
C GLY A 277 3.93 -0.56 14.44
N SER A 278 2.71 -0.10 14.60
CA SER A 278 1.82 -0.54 15.68
C SER A 278 1.19 -1.93 15.49
N GLY A 279 1.56 -2.69 14.44
CA GLY A 279 1.12 -4.08 14.24
C GLY A 279 -0.19 -4.25 13.47
N THR A 280 -0.60 -3.28 12.65
CA THR A 280 -1.85 -3.39 11.86
C THR A 280 -1.82 -4.57 10.90
N THR A 281 -0.71 -4.75 10.17
CA THR A 281 -0.54 -5.87 9.24
C THR A 281 -0.60 -7.21 9.96
N ALA A 282 0.05 -7.34 11.12
CA ALA A 282 0.02 -8.53 11.94
C ALA A 282 -1.40 -8.88 12.40
N GLN A 283 -2.12 -7.89 12.93
CA GLN A 283 -3.51 -8.05 13.38
C GLN A 283 -4.43 -8.50 12.24
N VAL A 284 -4.37 -7.85 11.08
CA VAL A 284 -5.23 -8.20 9.95
C VAL A 284 -4.87 -9.59 9.39
N ALA A 285 -3.58 -9.92 9.27
CA ALA A 285 -3.15 -11.24 8.84
C ALA A 285 -3.71 -12.33 9.76
N GLN A 286 -3.58 -12.17 11.06
CA GLN A 286 -4.09 -13.10 12.05
C GLN A 286 -5.63 -13.22 12.00
N ASN A 287 -6.36 -12.10 11.88
CA ASN A 287 -7.82 -12.08 11.75
C ASN A 287 -8.30 -12.87 10.54
N LEU A 288 -7.51 -12.88 9.48
CA LEU A 288 -7.82 -13.58 8.24
C LEU A 288 -7.27 -15.02 8.22
N GLY A 289 -6.75 -15.54 9.33
CA GLY A 289 -6.19 -16.90 9.40
C GLY A 289 -4.85 -17.06 8.68
N ARG A 290 -4.10 -15.97 8.51
CA ARG A 290 -2.73 -15.96 7.98
C ARG A 290 -1.75 -15.80 9.12
N GLN A 291 -0.51 -16.23 8.89
CA GLN A 291 0.62 -15.97 9.77
C GLN A 291 1.27 -14.64 9.40
N TYR A 292 2.10 -14.10 10.27
CA TYR A 292 2.84 -12.89 9.98
C TYR A 292 4.29 -12.95 10.46
N ILE A 293 5.16 -12.23 9.75
CA ILE A 293 6.50 -11.85 10.19
C ILE A 293 6.70 -10.36 9.93
N GLY A 294 7.40 -9.69 10.81
CA GLY A 294 7.62 -8.25 10.64
C GLY A 294 8.84 -7.72 11.35
N CYS A 295 9.28 -6.56 10.91
CA CYS A 295 10.35 -5.80 11.54
C CYS A 295 9.82 -4.46 12.04
N GLU A 296 10.40 -3.98 13.14
CA GLU A 296 10.13 -2.66 13.68
C GLU A 296 11.42 -2.06 14.27
N LEU A 297 11.71 -0.82 13.92
CA LEU A 297 12.91 -0.15 14.43
C LEU A 297 12.71 0.37 15.87
N ASN A 298 11.49 0.84 16.18
CA ASN A 298 11.15 1.42 17.47
C ASN A 298 10.61 0.37 18.47
N PRO A 299 11.36 0.01 19.52
CA PRO A 299 10.91 -0.96 20.50
C PRO A 299 9.70 -0.50 21.33
N ASP A 300 9.39 0.80 21.37
CA ASP A 300 8.22 1.33 22.09
C ASP A 300 6.89 0.82 21.52
N TYR A 301 6.88 0.37 20.25
CA TYR A 301 5.70 -0.23 19.65
C TYR A 301 5.40 -1.66 20.12
N CYS A 302 6.33 -2.32 20.82
CA CYS A 302 6.16 -3.69 21.28
C CYS A 302 4.85 -3.89 22.06
N GLN A 303 4.55 -2.99 22.99
CA GLN A 303 3.34 -3.09 23.80
C GLN A 303 2.06 -2.94 22.96
N LEU A 304 2.07 -2.03 21.99
CA LEU A 304 0.93 -1.82 21.08
C LEU A 304 0.71 -3.03 20.17
N GLN A 305 1.79 -3.61 19.65
CA GLN A 305 1.75 -4.81 18.83
C GLN A 305 1.17 -6.00 19.62
N ASN A 306 1.63 -6.19 20.86
CA ASN A 306 1.13 -7.25 21.72
C ASN A 306 -0.38 -7.09 22.04
N ILE A 307 -0.85 -5.86 22.30
CA ILE A 307 -2.27 -5.60 22.52
C ILE A 307 -3.09 -5.95 21.27
N ARG A 308 -2.64 -5.53 20.09
CA ARG A 308 -3.36 -5.78 18.84
C ARG A 308 -3.43 -7.25 18.47
N THR A 309 -2.35 -8.00 18.69
CA THR A 309 -2.30 -9.41 18.35
C THR A 309 -2.90 -10.33 19.41
N ALA A 310 -3.00 -9.86 20.67
CA ALA A 310 -3.64 -10.59 21.77
C ALA A 310 -5.17 -10.55 21.74
N GLN A 311 -5.78 -9.54 21.11
CA GLN A 311 -7.24 -9.32 21.15
C GLN A 311 -8.08 -10.39 20.46
N GLN A 312 -7.48 -11.39 19.83
CA GLN A 312 -8.20 -12.45 19.12
C GLN A 312 -8.53 -13.71 19.90
N SER A 313 -8.05 -13.85 21.12
CA SER A 313 -8.32 -15.04 21.91
C SER A 313 -9.75 -15.14 22.44
N PHE A 314 -10.62 -14.18 22.18
CA PHE A 314 -11.97 -14.11 22.78
C PHE A 314 -13.14 -13.97 21.79
N GLY A 315 -13.03 -14.42 20.59
CA GLY A 315 -14.16 -14.32 19.69
C GLY A 315 -14.17 -15.36 18.59
N PHE A 316 -14.66 -16.54 18.92
CA PHE A 316 -15.49 -17.44 18.13
C PHE A 316 -15.40 -18.87 18.68
N GLU A 317 -16.03 -19.08 19.83
CA GLU A 317 -16.72 -20.33 20.08
C GLU A 317 -18.22 -20.04 19.95
N ALA A 318 -18.77 -20.42 18.82
CA ALA A 318 -20.20 -20.73 18.66
C ALA A 318 -20.39 -21.49 17.35
#